data_13da948235039fd3cb4ed0c606f64706
#
_entry.id   13da948235039fd3cb4ed0c606f64706
#
_cell.length_a   1.000
_cell.length_b   1.000
_cell.length_c   1.000
_cell.angle_alpha   90.00
_cell.angle_beta   90.00
_cell.angle_gamma   90.00
#
_symmetry.space_group_name_H-M   'P 1'
#
loop_
_entity.id
_entity.type
_entity.pdbx_description
1 polymer ?
#
loop_
_entity_poly.entity_id
_entity_poly.type
_entity_poly.pdbx_seq_one_letter_code
_entity_poly.pdbx_strand_id
1 'polypeptide(L)'
;VHSGPVIRSEEEYRGYDLKERQKIIMKMMSFVRRLNINFKSIYIEKKHIEDSIEATGKLSKQLAVFIRDNYAFFCNYDTVKIYYDNGQVEVTRILSSVFNALLENVEFRKVIPADYRLFQVADLICTLKLTELKMENHLLSKSEIYFFNDERTLKKNYLKPLSKKEL
;
A
#
# COMPACT_ATOMS: atom_id res chain seq x y z
N VAL A 1 12.91 5.47 -0.77
CA VAL A 1 12.18 5.93 -1.96
C VAL A 1 10.70 5.99 -1.62
N HIS A 2 10.09 7.16 -1.78
CA HIS A 2 8.65 7.35 -1.66
C HIS A 2 8.05 7.45 -3.07
N SER A 3 7.19 6.52 -3.42
CA SER A 3 6.67 6.37 -4.80
C SER A 3 5.80 7.54 -5.25
N GLY A 4 5.02 8.14 -4.35
CA GLY A 4 4.19 9.29 -4.64
C GLY A 4 4.99 10.51 -5.12
N PRO A 5 5.98 10.99 -4.36
CA PRO A 5 6.88 12.07 -4.80
C PRO A 5 7.62 11.79 -6.11
N VAL A 6 8.08 10.55 -6.36
CA VAL A 6 8.68 10.16 -7.64
C VAL A 6 7.70 10.37 -8.81
N ILE A 7 6.47 9.90 -8.66
CA ILE A 7 5.43 10.00 -9.71
C ILE A 7 5.06 11.47 -9.96
N ARG A 8 4.86 12.26 -8.90
CA ARG A 8 4.40 13.64 -9.01
C ARG A 8 5.50 14.69 -9.21
N SER A 9 6.79 14.28 -9.20
CA SER A 9 7.94 15.20 -9.26
C SER A 9 8.00 16.15 -8.08
N GLU A 10 7.89 15.63 -6.89
CA GLU A 10 7.89 16.38 -5.63
C GLU A 10 9.18 16.11 -4.83
N GLU A 11 9.40 16.90 -3.79
CA GLU A 11 10.52 16.76 -2.85
C GLU A 11 11.88 16.66 -3.55
N GLU A 12 12.67 15.66 -3.22
CA GLU A 12 14.01 15.39 -3.78
C GLU A 12 13.99 15.02 -5.28
N TYR A 13 12.82 14.68 -5.83
CA TYR A 13 12.69 14.26 -7.24
C TYR A 13 12.34 15.40 -8.21
N ARG A 14 12.27 16.64 -7.75
CA ARG A 14 11.99 17.82 -8.61
C ARG A 14 13.03 18.04 -9.70
N GLY A 15 14.29 17.66 -9.44
CA GLY A 15 15.39 17.80 -10.39
C GLY A 15 15.54 16.64 -11.38
N TYR A 16 14.78 15.56 -11.20
CA TYR A 16 14.84 14.37 -12.05
C TYR A 16 13.95 14.53 -13.28
N ASP A 17 14.47 14.13 -14.45
CA ASP A 17 13.64 14.09 -15.64
C ASP A 17 12.61 12.94 -15.57
N LEU A 18 11.66 12.93 -16.51
CA LEU A 18 10.59 11.93 -16.54
C LEU A 18 11.14 10.51 -16.67
N LYS A 19 12.16 10.29 -17.51
CA LYS A 19 12.74 8.97 -17.77
C LYS A 19 13.48 8.44 -16.56
N GLU A 20 14.19 9.29 -15.83
CA GLU A 20 14.84 8.93 -14.58
C GLU A 20 13.83 8.47 -13.54
N ARG A 21 12.74 9.23 -13.34
CA ARG A 21 11.66 8.90 -12.41
C ARG A 21 10.93 7.61 -12.80
N GLN A 22 10.62 7.44 -14.09
CA GLN A 22 10.04 6.20 -14.60
C GLN A 22 10.97 5.00 -14.39
N LYS A 23 12.29 5.17 -14.58
CA LYS A 23 13.29 4.12 -14.33
C LYS A 23 13.32 3.68 -12.86
N ILE A 24 13.15 4.61 -11.91
CA ILE A 24 13.06 4.29 -10.48
C ILE A 24 11.85 3.38 -10.23
N ILE A 25 10.66 3.80 -10.64
CA ILE A 25 9.43 3.02 -10.42
C ILE A 25 9.47 1.68 -11.16
N MET A 26 10.00 1.63 -12.38
CA MET A 26 10.15 0.37 -13.12
C MET A 26 11.12 -0.61 -12.44
N LYS A 27 12.20 -0.14 -11.82
CA LYS A 27 13.09 -0.99 -11.01
C LYS A 27 12.36 -1.55 -9.79
N MET A 28 11.58 -0.73 -9.08
CA MET A 28 10.75 -1.18 -7.96
C MET A 28 9.71 -2.20 -8.41
N MET A 29 9.00 -1.95 -9.51
CA MET A 29 8.06 -2.92 -10.10
C MET A 29 8.73 -4.24 -10.48
N SER A 30 9.93 -4.20 -11.06
CA SER A 30 10.70 -5.40 -11.39
C SER A 30 11.09 -6.20 -10.13
N PHE A 31 11.35 -5.53 -9.02
CA PHE A 31 11.59 -6.17 -7.73
C PHE A 31 10.30 -6.81 -7.19
N VAL A 32 9.19 -6.07 -7.15
CA VAL A 32 7.88 -6.57 -6.68
C VAL A 32 7.42 -7.81 -7.46
N ARG A 33 7.62 -7.82 -8.78
CA ARG A 33 7.23 -8.97 -9.64
C ARG A 33 7.93 -10.26 -9.23
N ARG A 34 9.18 -10.19 -8.75
CA ARG A 34 10.01 -11.34 -8.35
C ARG A 34 9.77 -11.80 -6.92
N LEU A 35 9.19 -10.95 -6.08
CA LEU A 35 8.89 -11.33 -4.70
C LEU A 35 7.73 -12.33 -4.64
N ASN A 36 7.87 -13.32 -3.77
CA ASN A 36 6.77 -14.20 -3.40
C ASN A 36 5.99 -13.56 -2.26
N ILE A 37 5.14 -12.60 -2.62
CA ILE A 37 4.27 -11.88 -1.69
C ILE A 37 2.85 -11.83 -2.22
N ASN A 38 1.91 -11.75 -1.30
CA ASN A 38 0.54 -11.32 -1.56
C ASN A 38 0.30 -10.01 -0.81
N PHE A 39 -0.72 -9.28 -1.23
CA PHE A 39 -1.12 -8.06 -0.54
C PHE A 39 -2.64 -7.90 -0.54
N LYS A 40 -3.12 -7.13 0.41
CA LYS A 40 -4.49 -6.62 0.46
C LYS A 40 -4.46 -5.12 0.67
N SER A 41 -5.18 -4.39 -0.17
CA SER A 41 -5.39 -2.95 0.01
C SER A 41 -6.70 -2.71 0.76
N ILE A 42 -6.61 -1.94 1.83
CA ILE A 42 -7.77 -1.50 2.61
C ILE A 42 -7.82 0.02 2.55
N TYR A 43 -8.96 0.58 2.18
CA TYR A 43 -9.14 2.02 2.07
C TYR A 43 -10.54 2.44 2.48
N ILE A 44 -10.68 3.73 2.79
CA ILE A 44 -11.93 4.38 3.10
C ILE A 44 -12.04 5.69 2.33
N GLU A 45 -13.23 6.01 1.84
CA GLU A 45 -13.51 7.32 1.25
C GLU A 45 -13.79 8.34 2.35
N LYS A 46 -12.95 9.39 2.41
CA LYS A 46 -13.12 10.46 3.41
C LYS A 46 -14.40 11.29 3.23
N LYS A 47 -14.97 11.31 2.03
CA LYS A 47 -16.15 12.13 1.70
C LYS A 47 -17.37 11.88 2.59
N HIS A 48 -17.47 10.67 3.17
CA HIS A 48 -18.60 10.23 4.00
C HIS A 48 -18.16 9.86 5.42
N ILE A 49 -17.07 10.46 5.90
CA ILE A 49 -16.53 10.19 7.22
C ILE A 49 -16.63 11.49 8.03
N GLU A 50 -17.41 11.45 9.11
CA GLU A 50 -17.62 12.60 9.97
C GLU A 50 -16.45 12.86 10.90
N ASP A 51 -15.80 11.80 11.40
CA ASP A 51 -14.68 11.92 12.32
C ASP A 51 -13.64 10.78 12.22
N SER A 52 -12.56 10.89 13.00
CA SER A 52 -11.49 9.90 13.05
C SER A 52 -11.93 8.57 13.69
N ILE A 53 -12.94 8.58 14.54
CA ILE A 53 -13.46 7.39 15.23
C ILE A 53 -14.19 6.51 14.21
N GLU A 54 -15.05 7.12 13.39
CA GLU A 54 -15.73 6.42 12.30
C GLU A 54 -14.74 5.84 11.29
N ALA A 55 -13.71 6.62 10.91
CA ALA A 55 -12.63 6.16 10.04
C ALA A 55 -11.92 4.92 10.62
N THR A 56 -11.55 4.99 11.88
CA THR A 56 -10.89 3.90 12.62
C THR A 56 -11.77 2.66 12.68
N GLY A 57 -13.07 2.83 12.96
CA GLY A 57 -14.04 1.73 13.00
C GLY A 57 -14.20 1.03 11.65
N LYS A 58 -14.32 1.80 10.55
CA LYS A 58 -14.41 1.25 9.19
C LYS A 58 -13.16 0.48 8.78
N LEU A 59 -11.96 1.02 9.05
CA LEU A 59 -10.69 0.35 8.76
C LEU A 59 -10.51 -0.91 9.58
N SER A 60 -10.82 -0.87 10.90
CA SER A 60 -10.75 -2.01 11.80
C SER A 60 -11.67 -3.13 11.34
N LYS A 61 -12.89 -2.81 10.91
CA LYS A 61 -13.85 -3.78 10.39
C LYS A 61 -13.33 -4.47 9.11
N GLN A 62 -12.79 -3.69 8.16
CA GLN A 62 -12.25 -4.26 6.92
C GLN A 62 -11.04 -5.17 7.21
N LEU A 63 -10.16 -4.77 8.13
CA LEU A 63 -9.02 -5.58 8.54
C LEU A 63 -9.47 -6.87 9.23
N ALA A 64 -10.46 -6.79 10.11
CA ALA A 64 -11.01 -7.97 10.79
C ALA A 64 -11.66 -8.96 9.80
N VAL A 65 -12.38 -8.46 8.80
CA VAL A 65 -12.93 -9.29 7.71
C VAL A 65 -11.80 -9.98 6.96
N PHE A 66 -10.76 -9.25 6.57
CA PHE A 66 -9.62 -9.81 5.86
C PHE A 66 -8.91 -10.93 6.66
N ILE A 67 -8.65 -10.72 7.95
CA ILE A 67 -8.01 -11.75 8.81
C ILE A 67 -8.91 -12.96 8.94
N ARG A 68 -10.20 -12.78 9.15
CA ARG A 68 -11.16 -13.86 9.31
C ARG A 68 -11.31 -14.69 8.02
N ASP A 69 -11.40 -14.03 6.87
CA ASP A 69 -11.50 -14.70 5.57
C ASP A 69 -10.24 -15.49 5.20
N ASN A 70 -9.09 -15.10 5.77
CA ASN A 70 -7.80 -15.76 5.61
C ASN A 70 -7.32 -16.47 6.88
N TYR A 71 -8.21 -16.77 7.82
CA TYR A 71 -7.84 -17.31 9.14
C TYR A 71 -7.03 -18.60 9.04
N ALA A 72 -7.46 -19.52 8.18
CA ALA A 72 -6.75 -20.79 7.96
C ALA A 72 -5.29 -20.58 7.47
N PHE A 73 -5.05 -19.52 6.66
CA PHE A 73 -3.69 -19.18 6.24
C PHE A 73 -2.84 -18.73 7.43
N PHE A 74 -3.37 -17.86 8.30
CA PHE A 74 -2.64 -17.40 9.48
C PHE A 74 -2.35 -18.53 10.48
N CYS A 75 -3.30 -19.46 10.67
CA CYS A 75 -3.14 -20.62 11.56
C CYS A 75 -2.11 -21.66 11.08
N ASN A 76 -1.62 -21.57 9.85
CA ASN A 76 -0.53 -22.42 9.38
C ASN A 76 0.85 -22.02 9.92
N TYR A 77 0.93 -20.95 10.70
CA TYR A 77 2.18 -20.41 11.24
C TYR A 77 2.13 -20.35 12.76
N ASP A 78 3.23 -20.72 13.41
CA ASP A 78 3.35 -20.66 14.88
C ASP A 78 3.32 -19.21 15.40
N THR A 79 3.79 -18.26 14.60
CA THR A 79 3.85 -16.84 14.97
C THR A 79 3.61 -15.94 13.76
N VAL A 80 2.73 -14.98 13.92
CA VAL A 80 2.48 -13.90 12.93
C VAL A 80 3.26 -12.66 13.34
N LYS A 81 4.20 -12.22 12.52
CA LYS A 81 5.02 -11.02 12.80
C LYS A 81 4.51 -9.83 12.02
N ILE A 82 4.08 -8.80 12.73
CA ILE A 82 3.58 -7.55 12.16
C ILE A 82 4.67 -6.49 12.24
N TYR A 83 5.14 -6.07 11.08
CA TYR A 83 6.06 -4.94 10.97
C TYR A 83 5.27 -3.68 10.67
N TYR A 84 5.50 -2.61 11.40
CA TYR A 84 4.77 -1.35 11.24
C TYR A 84 5.66 -0.12 11.41
N ASP A 85 5.27 0.97 10.76
CA ASP A 85 5.88 2.29 10.91
C ASP A 85 5.24 3.06 12.07
N ASN A 86 6.07 3.74 12.85
CA ASN A 86 5.62 4.52 13.99
C ASN A 86 4.97 5.86 13.61
N GLY A 87 5.00 6.25 12.35
CA GLY A 87 4.48 7.56 11.89
C GLY A 87 2.96 7.70 11.97
N GLN A 88 2.22 6.59 12.12
CA GLN A 88 0.75 6.58 12.12
C GLN A 88 0.20 5.86 13.35
N VAL A 89 0.02 6.60 14.43
CA VAL A 89 -0.44 6.08 15.73
C VAL A 89 -1.78 5.34 15.61
N GLU A 90 -2.72 5.87 14.82
CA GLU A 90 -4.05 5.27 14.65
C GLU A 90 -3.98 3.95 13.88
N VAL A 91 -3.17 3.86 12.83
CA VAL A 91 -2.96 2.61 12.09
C VAL A 91 -2.31 1.55 12.99
N THR A 92 -1.31 1.94 13.79
CA THR A 92 -0.68 1.05 14.77
C THR A 92 -1.69 0.50 15.77
N ARG A 93 -2.58 1.36 16.27
CA ARG A 93 -3.64 0.98 17.22
C ARG A 93 -4.65 0.01 16.58
N ILE A 94 -5.06 0.25 15.33
CA ILE A 94 -5.95 -0.64 14.58
C ILE A 94 -5.28 -2.01 14.40
N LEU A 95 -4.04 -2.04 13.92
CA LEU A 95 -3.30 -3.29 13.72
C LEU A 95 -3.20 -4.07 15.03
N SER A 96 -2.75 -3.44 16.13
CA SER A 96 -2.59 -4.10 17.42
C SER A 96 -3.91 -4.67 17.93
N SER A 97 -4.98 -3.87 17.90
CA SER A 97 -6.27 -4.29 18.43
C SER A 97 -6.87 -5.45 17.64
N VAL A 98 -6.85 -5.37 16.31
CA VAL A 98 -7.52 -6.36 15.46
C VAL A 98 -6.74 -7.67 15.40
N PHE A 99 -5.42 -7.61 15.24
CA PHE A 99 -4.60 -8.83 15.18
C PHE A 99 -4.58 -9.59 16.52
N ASN A 100 -4.41 -8.87 17.66
CA ASN A 100 -4.46 -9.51 18.98
C ASN A 100 -5.84 -10.05 19.34
N ALA A 101 -6.92 -9.49 18.82
CA ALA A 101 -8.26 -10.00 19.07
C ALA A 101 -8.59 -11.28 18.28
N LEU A 102 -7.93 -11.51 17.16
CA LEU A 102 -8.27 -12.57 16.22
C LEU A 102 -7.24 -13.69 16.11
N LEU A 103 -5.98 -13.46 16.52
CA LEU A 103 -4.88 -14.42 16.44
C LEU A 103 -4.19 -14.57 17.79
N GLU A 104 -3.78 -15.80 18.12
CA GLU A 104 -3.20 -16.12 19.43
C GLU A 104 -1.73 -15.66 19.57
N ASN A 105 -0.92 -15.86 18.53
CA ASN A 105 0.53 -15.62 18.59
C ASN A 105 0.95 -14.52 17.60
N VAL A 106 0.87 -13.27 18.05
CA VAL A 106 1.23 -12.10 17.25
C VAL A 106 2.38 -11.33 17.88
N GLU A 107 3.43 -11.10 17.13
CA GLU A 107 4.53 -10.23 17.50
C GLU A 107 4.47 -8.91 16.71
N PHE A 108 4.53 -7.78 17.42
CA PHE A 108 4.59 -6.45 16.80
C PHE A 108 6.02 -5.93 16.81
N ARG A 109 6.51 -5.55 15.64
CA ARG A 109 7.86 -5.02 15.45
C ARG A 109 7.81 -3.62 14.84
N LYS A 110 8.13 -2.64 15.66
CA LYS A 110 8.34 -1.27 15.23
C LYS A 110 9.64 -1.18 14.44
N VAL A 111 9.59 -0.59 13.25
CA VAL A 111 10.75 -0.47 12.37
C VAL A 111 10.86 0.93 11.77
N ILE A 112 12.05 1.24 11.29
CA ILE A 112 12.30 2.42 10.47
C ILE A 112 12.11 2.00 9.00
N PRO A 113 11.17 2.59 8.25
CA PRO A 113 10.84 2.16 6.88
C PRO A 113 12.04 2.15 5.92
N ALA A 114 13.01 3.05 6.13
CA ALA A 114 14.21 3.13 5.30
C ALA A 114 15.07 1.86 5.35
N ASP A 115 15.04 1.13 6.47
CA ASP A 115 15.86 -0.06 6.69
C ASP A 115 15.22 -1.33 6.12
N TYR A 116 13.94 -1.26 5.74
CA TYR A 116 13.16 -2.40 5.29
C TYR A 116 12.60 -2.21 3.87
N ARG A 117 13.14 -2.92 2.91
CA ARG A 117 12.70 -2.82 1.50
C ARG A 117 11.23 -3.14 1.29
N LEU A 118 10.63 -3.98 2.12
CA LEU A 118 9.21 -4.31 2.03
C LEU A 118 8.30 -3.12 2.35
N PHE A 119 8.75 -2.14 3.15
CA PHE A 119 8.01 -0.88 3.33
C PHE A 119 7.97 -0.04 2.05
N GLN A 120 9.06 -0.01 1.30
CA GLN A 120 9.07 0.65 -0.01
C GLN A 120 8.16 -0.07 -1.02
N VAL A 121 8.07 -1.40 -0.93
CA VAL A 121 7.12 -2.19 -1.72
C VAL A 121 5.69 -1.86 -1.33
N ALA A 122 5.38 -1.79 -0.04
CA ALA A 122 4.05 -1.42 0.46
C ALA A 122 3.66 0.01 0.02
N ASP A 123 4.59 0.97 0.14
CA ASP A 123 4.38 2.35 -0.34
C ASP A 123 4.08 2.40 -1.85
N LEU A 124 4.83 1.64 -2.66
CA LEU A 124 4.57 1.56 -4.11
C LEU A 124 3.19 0.97 -4.40
N ILE A 125 2.82 -0.13 -3.74
CA ILE A 125 1.52 -0.78 -3.91
C ILE A 125 0.39 0.19 -3.52
N CYS A 126 0.48 0.83 -2.34
CA CYS A 126 -0.50 1.82 -1.90
C CYS A 126 -0.63 2.98 -2.88
N THR A 127 0.49 3.51 -3.37
CA THR A 127 0.50 4.60 -4.35
C THR A 127 -0.17 4.20 -5.66
N LEU A 128 0.12 3.00 -6.19
CA LEU A 128 -0.47 2.52 -7.43
C LEU A 128 -1.96 2.17 -7.27
N LYS A 129 -2.38 1.60 -6.14
CA LYS A 129 -3.79 1.34 -5.84
C LYS A 129 -4.58 2.65 -5.68
N LEU A 130 -4.02 3.66 -5.04
CA LEU A 130 -4.62 5.00 -5.01
C LEU A 130 -4.72 5.61 -6.41
N THR A 131 -3.70 5.42 -7.25
CA THR A 131 -3.71 5.90 -8.64
C THR A 131 -4.78 5.17 -9.46
N GLU A 132 -4.99 3.87 -9.24
CA GLU A 132 -6.07 3.08 -9.85
C GLU A 132 -7.44 3.65 -9.48
N LEU A 133 -7.70 3.89 -8.19
CA LEU A 133 -8.94 4.50 -7.72
C LEU A 133 -9.18 5.90 -8.31
N LYS A 134 -8.13 6.71 -8.40
CA LYS A 134 -8.21 8.03 -9.04
C LYS A 134 -8.53 7.92 -10.53
N MET A 135 -7.93 6.96 -11.22
CA MET A 135 -8.18 6.73 -12.65
C MET A 135 -9.65 6.33 -12.88
N GLU A 136 -10.19 5.40 -12.08
CA GLU A 136 -11.58 4.94 -12.17
C GLU A 136 -12.59 6.06 -11.90
N ASN A 137 -12.21 7.04 -11.08
CA ASN A 137 -13.03 8.21 -10.76
C ASN A 137 -12.69 9.46 -11.57
N HIS A 138 -11.84 9.37 -12.60
CA HIS A 138 -11.36 10.50 -13.41
C HIS A 138 -10.69 11.63 -12.60
N LEU A 139 -9.98 11.28 -11.54
CA LEU A 139 -9.32 12.18 -10.58
C LEU A 139 -7.80 12.20 -10.69
N LEU A 140 -7.24 11.66 -11.77
CA LEU A 140 -5.78 11.72 -12.00
C LEU A 140 -5.31 13.16 -12.15
N SER A 141 -4.24 13.50 -11.44
CA SER A 141 -3.58 14.79 -11.57
C SER A 141 -2.81 14.88 -12.90
N LYS A 142 -2.53 16.11 -13.34
CA LYS A 142 -1.73 16.36 -14.56
C LYS A 142 -0.35 15.68 -14.48
N SER A 143 0.30 15.67 -13.32
CA SER A 143 1.60 15.03 -13.12
C SER A 143 1.51 13.51 -13.17
N GLU A 144 0.44 12.90 -12.65
CA GLU A 144 0.20 11.46 -12.76
C GLU A 144 -0.05 11.05 -14.21
N ILE A 145 -0.91 11.78 -14.94
CA ILE A 145 -1.13 11.55 -16.38
C ILE A 145 0.17 11.68 -17.16
N TYR A 146 0.95 12.73 -16.90
CA TYR A 146 2.24 12.94 -17.56
C TYR A 146 3.24 11.82 -17.26
N PHE A 147 3.27 11.31 -16.03
CA PHE A 147 4.17 10.22 -15.64
C PHE A 147 3.85 8.90 -16.32
N PHE A 148 2.56 8.54 -16.41
CA PHE A 148 2.13 7.26 -16.98
C PHE A 148 1.88 7.31 -18.49
N ASN A 149 1.91 8.48 -19.12
CA ASN A 149 1.52 8.81 -20.48
C ASN A 149 0.02 8.65 -20.76
N ASP A 150 -0.54 7.49 -20.44
CA ASP A 150 -1.94 7.15 -20.65
C ASP A 150 -2.41 6.06 -19.70
N GLU A 151 -3.73 5.90 -19.58
CA GLU A 151 -4.35 4.89 -18.73
C GLU A 151 -4.02 3.46 -19.17
N ARG A 152 -3.85 3.22 -20.46
CA ARG A 152 -3.52 1.89 -20.99
C ARG A 152 -2.13 1.45 -20.53
N THR A 153 -1.17 2.36 -20.54
CA THR A 153 0.19 2.15 -20.04
C THR A 153 0.19 1.89 -18.54
N LEU A 154 -0.56 2.68 -17.76
CA LEU A 154 -0.75 2.46 -16.31
C LEU A 154 -1.32 1.05 -16.05
N LYS A 155 -2.43 0.71 -16.67
CA LYS A 155 -3.09 -0.61 -16.53
C LYS A 155 -2.15 -1.76 -16.90
N LYS A 156 -1.51 -1.69 -18.06
CA LYS A 156 -0.70 -2.79 -18.62
C LYS A 156 0.60 -3.01 -17.83
N ASN A 157 1.33 -1.95 -17.54
CA ASN A 157 2.69 -2.03 -17.04
C ASN A 157 2.80 -2.05 -15.52
N TYR A 158 1.79 -1.50 -14.81
CA TYR A 158 1.82 -1.36 -13.36
C TYR A 158 0.70 -2.13 -12.66
N LEU A 159 -0.57 -1.90 -13.01
CA LEU A 159 -1.70 -2.48 -12.29
C LEU A 159 -1.88 -3.97 -12.55
N LYS A 160 -1.87 -4.41 -13.81
CA LYS A 160 -2.03 -5.82 -14.17
C LYS A 160 -0.98 -6.76 -13.54
N PRO A 161 0.32 -6.39 -13.43
CA PRO A 161 1.28 -7.20 -12.69
C PRO A 161 0.98 -7.28 -11.18
N LEU A 162 0.42 -6.22 -10.58
CA LEU A 162 0.05 -6.20 -9.17
C LEU A 162 -1.20 -7.03 -8.89
N SER A 163 -2.22 -6.95 -9.74
CA SER A 163 -3.49 -7.67 -9.52
C SER A 163 -3.31 -9.18 -9.38
N LYS A 164 -2.21 -9.75 -9.90
CA LYS A 164 -1.88 -11.18 -9.73
C LYS A 164 -1.43 -11.55 -8.32
N LYS A 165 -1.14 -10.57 -7.48
CA LYS A 165 -0.65 -10.70 -6.11
C LYS A 165 -1.64 -10.19 -5.07
N GLU A 166 -2.75 -9.63 -5.52
CA GLU A 166 -3.83 -9.14 -4.65
C GLU A 166 -4.73 -10.30 -4.22
N LEU A 167 -5.04 -10.33 -2.90
CA LEU A 167 -5.93 -11.30 -2.26
C LEU A 167 -7.38 -10.83 -2.27
#